data_abfaeeb9dfb44bc3c5d9b6ea89bc04e2
#
_entry.id   abfaeeb9dfb44bc3c5d9b6ea89bc04e2
#
_cell.length_a   1.000
_cell.length_b   1.000
_cell.length_c   1.000
_cell.angle_alpha   90.00
_cell.angle_beta   90.00
_cell.angle_gamma   90.00
#
_symmetry.space_group_name_H-M   'P 1'
#
loop_
_entity.id
_entity.type
_entity.pdbx_description
1 polymer ?
#
loop_
_entity_poly.entity_id
_entity_poly.type
_entity_poly.pdbx_seq_one_letter_code
_entity_poly.pdbx_strand_id
1 'polypeptide(L)'
;MHAHHKISDENARKLRKKGGTYLKKLRASSGLTQRELAEKTGLIYYTFISQIENGAGRIPPNLYEAYAAAAGVERAEFVKNMLKFYDPFTYKALFGPASKKKAA
;
A
#
# COMPACT_ATOMS: atom_id res chain seq x y z
N MET A 1 10.03 -14.81 -21.94
CA MET A 1 9.79 -14.44 -21.80
C MET A 1 8.93 -14.03 -21.42
N HIS A 2 8.59 -13.90 -21.02
CA HIS A 2 7.74 -13.62 -20.61
C HIS A 2 7.64 -12.60 -19.77
N ALA A 3 8.08 -12.21 -19.31
CA ALA A 3 8.17 -11.21 -18.40
C ALA A 3 7.77 -9.88 -18.85
N HIS A 4 7.49 -9.69 -20.00
CA HIS A 4 7.04 -8.42 -20.50
C HIS A 4 5.68 -8.04 -19.97
N HIS A 5 5.00 -8.92 -19.23
CA HIS A 5 3.75 -8.56 -18.62
C HIS A 5 3.98 -8.04 -17.21
N LYS A 6 5.20 -8.08 -16.72
CA LYS A 6 5.48 -7.64 -15.37
C LYS A 6 5.96 -6.22 -15.36
N ILE A 7 5.71 -5.56 -14.25
CA ILE A 7 6.28 -4.26 -14.04
C ILE A 7 7.75 -4.49 -13.80
N SER A 8 8.62 -3.66 -14.32
CA SER A 8 10.06 -3.84 -14.14
C SER A 8 10.43 -3.68 -12.68
N ASP A 9 11.54 -4.28 -12.27
CA ASP A 9 12.00 -4.18 -10.90
C ASP A 9 12.21 -2.75 -10.48
N GLU A 10 12.72 -1.93 -11.36
CA GLU A 10 12.95 -0.53 -11.06
C GLU A 10 11.64 0.20 -10.84
N ASN A 11 10.65 -0.04 -11.69
CA ASN A 11 9.36 0.60 -11.54
C ASN A 11 8.64 0.10 -10.29
N ALA A 12 8.76 -1.17 -9.98
CA ALA A 12 8.16 -1.72 -8.78
C ALA A 12 8.76 -1.08 -7.53
N ARG A 13 10.08 -0.88 -7.53
CA ARG A 13 10.74 -0.22 -6.41
C ARG A 13 10.28 1.22 -6.25
N LYS A 14 10.15 1.94 -7.37
CA LYS A 14 9.69 3.32 -7.32
C LYS A 14 8.29 3.40 -6.76
N LEU A 15 7.41 2.50 -7.18
CA LEU A 15 6.04 2.48 -6.68
C LEU A 15 5.99 2.14 -5.19
N ARG A 16 6.79 1.18 -4.75
CA ARG A 16 6.84 0.86 -3.33
C ARG A 16 7.34 2.04 -2.50
N LYS A 17 8.27 2.79 -3.04
CA LYS A 17 8.78 3.97 -2.36
C LYS A 17 7.71 5.03 -2.25
N LYS A 18 6.94 5.24 -3.31
CA LYS A 18 5.83 6.18 -3.28
C LYS A 18 4.76 5.72 -2.30
N GLY A 19 4.50 4.43 -2.25
CA GLY A 19 3.58 3.86 -1.27
C GLY A 19 4.05 4.10 0.15
N GLY A 20 5.36 3.94 0.37
CA GLY A 20 5.93 4.21 1.67
C GLY A 20 5.78 5.66 2.09
N THR A 21 5.96 6.59 1.15
CA THR A 21 5.77 8.01 1.42
C THR A 21 4.32 8.30 1.78
N TYR A 22 3.38 7.69 1.07
CA TYR A 22 1.96 7.81 1.37
C TYR A 22 1.68 7.32 2.81
N LEU A 23 2.23 6.17 3.17
CA LEU A 23 2.01 5.61 4.51
C LEU A 23 2.61 6.46 5.60
N LYS A 24 3.79 7.02 5.36
CA LYS A 24 4.42 7.89 6.32
C LYS A 24 3.58 9.14 6.56
N LYS A 25 3.01 9.70 5.49
CA LYS A 25 2.16 10.87 5.61
C LYS A 25 0.88 10.55 6.39
N LEU A 26 0.30 9.39 6.13
CA LEU A 26 -0.89 8.97 6.88
C LEU A 26 -0.58 8.86 8.37
N ARG A 27 0.53 8.21 8.70
CA ARG A 27 0.93 8.04 10.10
C ARG A 27 1.14 9.40 10.75
N ALA A 28 1.88 10.28 10.07
CA ALA A 28 2.16 11.61 10.61
C ALA A 28 0.89 12.41 10.80
N SER A 29 -0.05 12.31 9.86
CA SER A 29 -1.32 13.01 9.97
C SER A 29 -2.15 12.51 11.14
N SER A 30 -1.95 11.26 11.53
CA SER A 30 -2.66 10.66 12.66
C SER A 30 -1.98 10.97 13.99
N GLY A 31 -0.82 11.61 13.96
CA GLY A 31 -0.09 11.94 15.17
C GLY A 31 0.60 10.76 15.82
N LEU A 32 0.81 9.67 15.08
CA LEU A 32 1.39 8.46 15.64
C LEU A 32 2.87 8.37 15.34
N THR A 33 3.64 7.88 16.30
CA THR A 33 5.02 7.49 16.03
C THR A 33 5.02 6.12 15.37
N GLN A 34 6.14 5.74 14.79
CA GLN A 34 6.27 4.42 14.20
C GLN A 34 6.02 3.32 15.24
N ARG A 35 6.50 3.53 16.45
CA ARG A 35 6.33 2.57 17.53
C ARG A 35 4.86 2.44 17.93
N GLU A 36 4.15 3.56 18.02
CA GLU A 36 2.73 3.53 18.32
C GLU A 36 1.92 2.84 17.24
N LEU A 37 2.26 3.08 15.97
CA LEU A 37 1.57 2.42 14.90
C LEU A 37 1.82 0.91 14.92
N ALA A 38 3.05 0.50 15.22
CA ALA A 38 3.36 -0.92 15.32
C ALA A 38 2.52 -1.58 16.41
N GLU A 39 2.38 -0.91 17.56
CA GLU A 39 1.57 -1.44 18.65
C GLU A 39 0.11 -1.58 18.24
N LYS A 40 -0.42 -0.56 17.55
CA LYS A 40 -1.83 -0.58 17.15
C LYS A 40 -2.12 -1.62 16.09
N THR A 41 -1.15 -1.97 15.28
CA THR A 41 -1.34 -2.94 14.21
C THR A 41 -0.92 -4.34 14.62
N GLY A 42 -0.39 -4.51 15.81
CA GLY A 42 0.03 -5.82 16.28
C GLY A 42 1.36 -6.29 15.75
N LEU A 43 2.14 -5.38 15.15
CA LEU A 43 3.47 -5.73 14.69
C LEU A 43 4.42 -5.78 15.88
N ILE A 44 5.28 -6.78 15.89
CA ILE A 44 6.20 -6.96 17.00
C ILE A 44 7.30 -5.92 16.99
N TYR A 45 7.83 -5.62 15.80
CA TYR A 45 8.95 -4.69 15.70
C TYR A 45 8.56 -3.43 14.95
N TYR A 46 8.75 -2.28 15.59
CA TYR A 46 8.45 -1.01 14.93
C TYR A 46 9.37 -0.75 13.73
N THR A 47 10.52 -1.41 13.67
CA THR A 47 11.42 -1.26 12.53
C THR A 47 10.76 -1.73 11.24
N PHE A 48 9.76 -2.60 11.34
CA PHE A 48 9.03 -3.03 10.17
C PHE A 48 8.24 -1.86 9.57
N ILE A 49 7.70 -0.99 10.43
CA ILE A 49 7.02 0.22 9.97
C ILE A 49 8.01 1.10 9.18
N SER A 50 9.22 1.25 9.71
CA SER A 50 10.24 2.03 9.02
C SER A 50 10.55 1.45 7.65
N GLN A 51 10.66 0.14 7.54
CA GLN A 51 10.94 -0.51 6.26
C GLN A 51 9.80 -0.32 5.27
N ILE A 52 8.56 -0.41 5.75
CA ILE A 52 7.40 -0.18 4.90
C ILE A 52 7.41 1.25 4.38
N GLU A 53 7.71 2.19 5.26
CA GLU A 53 7.64 3.61 4.89
C GLU A 53 8.77 4.04 3.96
N ASN A 54 9.90 3.35 3.97
CA ASN A 54 10.97 3.71 3.05
C ASN A 54 10.96 2.84 1.77
N GLY A 55 9.97 1.97 1.65
CA GLY A 55 9.81 1.16 0.45
C GLY A 55 10.62 -0.13 0.45
N ALA A 56 11.34 -0.43 1.53
CA ALA A 56 12.09 -1.67 1.61
C ALA A 56 11.20 -2.87 1.95
N GLY A 57 10.05 -2.61 2.56
CA GLY A 57 9.09 -3.66 2.88
C GLY A 57 7.71 -3.32 2.35
N ARG A 58 6.79 -4.24 2.51
CA ARG A 58 5.39 -4.06 2.11
C ARG A 58 4.50 -4.42 3.27
N ILE A 59 3.34 -3.77 3.37
CA ILE A 59 2.35 -4.17 4.36
C ILE A 59 1.77 -5.51 3.93
N PRO A 60 1.78 -6.52 4.78
CA PRO A 60 1.06 -7.76 4.46
C PRO A 60 -0.44 -7.46 4.38
N PRO A 61 -1.15 -8.04 3.42
CA PRO A 61 -2.59 -7.74 3.26
C PRO A 61 -3.43 -8.03 4.50
N ASN A 62 -3.02 -8.98 5.31
CA ASN A 62 -3.78 -9.28 6.52
C ASN A 62 -3.69 -8.18 7.56
N LEU A 63 -2.83 -7.18 7.36
CA LEU A 63 -2.73 -6.04 8.27
C LEU A 63 -3.40 -4.79 7.70
N TYR A 64 -3.97 -4.86 6.51
CA TYR A 64 -4.60 -3.68 5.90
C TYR A 64 -5.67 -3.08 6.79
N GLU A 65 -6.52 -3.92 7.34
CA GLU A 65 -7.64 -3.43 8.14
C GLU A 65 -7.16 -2.74 9.41
N ALA A 66 -6.22 -3.36 10.12
CA ALA A 66 -5.69 -2.78 11.35
C ALA A 66 -4.92 -1.48 11.06
N TYR A 67 -4.21 -1.46 9.94
CA TYR A 67 -3.43 -0.29 9.57
C TYR A 67 -4.35 0.88 9.23
N ALA A 68 -5.40 0.61 8.46
CA ALA A 68 -6.37 1.64 8.10
C ALA A 68 -7.05 2.21 9.33
N ALA A 69 -7.43 1.33 10.25
CA ALA A 69 -8.07 1.76 11.49
C ALA A 69 -7.14 2.63 12.33
N ALA A 70 -5.88 2.22 12.45
CA ALA A 70 -4.91 2.98 13.22
C ALA A 70 -4.63 4.34 12.59
N ALA A 71 -4.61 4.40 11.26
CA ALA A 71 -4.34 5.65 10.55
C ALA A 71 -5.59 6.51 10.39
N GLY A 72 -6.74 6.02 10.81
CA GLY A 72 -7.95 6.83 10.74
C GLY A 72 -8.50 7.01 9.35
N VAL A 73 -8.27 6.04 8.45
CA VAL A 73 -8.81 6.12 7.09
C VAL A 73 -9.76 4.98 6.85
N GLU A 74 -10.69 5.21 5.93
CA GLU A 74 -11.68 4.22 5.58
C GLU A 74 -11.00 3.04 4.90
N ARG A 75 -11.40 1.82 5.29
CA ARG A 75 -10.70 0.60 4.89
C ARG A 75 -10.60 0.42 3.38
N ALA A 76 -11.72 0.57 2.69
CA ALA A 76 -11.73 0.34 1.24
C ALA A 76 -10.87 1.38 0.51
N GLU A 77 -10.91 2.61 0.98
CA GLU A 77 -10.07 3.66 0.40
C GLU A 77 -8.59 3.37 0.63
N PHE A 78 -8.25 2.90 1.82
CA PHE A 78 -6.87 2.55 2.13
C PHE A 78 -6.38 1.42 1.21
N VAL A 79 -7.17 0.36 1.07
CA VAL A 79 -6.79 -0.77 0.24
C VAL A 79 -6.66 -0.37 -1.22
N LYS A 80 -7.58 0.48 -1.69
CA LYS A 80 -7.50 0.99 -3.05
C LYS A 80 -6.16 1.67 -3.30
N ASN A 81 -5.72 2.51 -2.36
CA ASN A 81 -4.45 3.19 -2.50
C ASN A 81 -3.27 2.23 -2.42
N MET A 82 -3.35 1.22 -1.56
CA MET A 82 -2.27 0.24 -1.48
C MET A 82 -2.14 -0.57 -2.75
N LEU A 83 -3.27 -0.91 -3.40
CA LEU A 83 -3.22 -1.59 -4.67
C LEU A 83 -2.52 -0.73 -5.73
N LYS A 84 -2.80 0.56 -5.71
CA LYS A 84 -2.17 1.45 -6.69
C LYS A 84 -0.65 1.37 -6.62
N PHE A 85 -0.10 1.26 -5.42
CA PHE A 85 1.34 1.23 -5.25
C PHE A 85 1.93 -0.17 -5.32
N TYR A 86 1.21 -1.16 -4.80
CA TYR A 86 1.76 -2.51 -4.67
C TYR A 86 1.37 -3.45 -5.80
N ASP A 87 0.22 -3.20 -6.43
CA ASP A 87 -0.28 -4.08 -7.48
C ASP A 87 -1.07 -3.24 -8.48
N PRO A 88 -0.35 -2.45 -9.29
CA PRO A 88 -1.02 -1.53 -10.21
C PRO A 88 -1.86 -2.25 -11.27
N PHE A 89 -1.58 -3.50 -11.56
CA PHE A 89 -2.39 -4.24 -12.52
C PHE A 89 -3.78 -4.52 -11.94
N THR A 90 -3.84 -4.94 -10.68
CA THR A 90 -5.13 -5.15 -10.04
C THR A 90 -5.86 -3.82 -9.85
N TYR A 91 -5.13 -2.78 -9.48
CA TYR A 91 -5.72 -1.47 -9.34
C TYR A 91 -6.39 -1.03 -10.65
N LYS A 92 -5.68 -1.19 -11.75
CA LYS A 92 -6.21 -0.80 -13.04
C LYS A 92 -7.41 -1.65 -13.43
N ALA A 93 -7.36 -2.94 -13.14
CA ALA A 93 -8.46 -3.84 -13.47
C ALA A 93 -9.73 -3.48 -12.70
N LEU A 94 -9.59 -3.05 -11.46
CA LEU A 94 -10.75 -2.70 -10.63
C LEU A 94 -11.24 -1.27 -10.85
N PHE A 95 -10.32 -0.33 -11.02
CA PHE A 95 -10.67 1.08 -10.98
C PHE A 95 -10.31 1.85 -12.25
N GLY A 96 -9.75 1.18 -13.26
CA GLY A 96 -9.41 1.83 -14.50
C GLY A 96 -10.64 2.11 -15.34
N PRO A 97 -10.46 2.66 -16.54
CA PRO A 97 -11.61 2.95 -17.41
C PRO A 97 -12.36 1.69 -17.74
N ALA A 98 -13.68 1.83 -17.91
CA ALA A 98 -14.51 0.68 -18.22
C ALA A 98 -14.08 0.07 -19.55
N SER A 99 -14.21 -1.26 -19.63
CA SER A 99 -13.92 -1.95 -20.85
C SER A 99 -14.93 -1.59 -21.91
N LYS A 100 -14.47 -1.37 -23.15
CA LYS A 100 -15.38 -1.09 -24.18
C LYS A 100 -16.23 -2.18 -24.47
N LYS A 101 -15.89 -3.33 -24.22
CA LYS A 101 -16.72 -4.34 -24.59
C LYS A 101 -17.65 -4.62 -23.75
N LYS A 102 -17.76 -4.26 -22.89
CA LYS A 102 -18.64 -4.58 -22.13
C LYS A 102 -19.75 -4.63 -22.54
N ALA A 103 -20.04 -4.29 -22.89
CA ALA A 103 -21.13 -4.21 -23.19
C ALA A 103 -21.62 -5.13 -23.73
N ALA A 104 -21.43 -5.63 -23.98
CA ALA A 104 -22.10 -6.41 -24.69
C ALA A 104 -22.69 -6.98 -24.33
#